data_9ea5025b2240520ed4f10c2e257b3cfd
#
_entry.id   9ea5025b2240520ed4f10c2e257b3cfd
#
_cell.length_a   1.000
_cell.length_b   1.000
_cell.length_c   1.000
_cell.angle_alpha   90.00
_cell.angle_beta   90.00
_cell.angle_gamma   90.00
#
_symmetry.space_group_name_H-M   'P 1'
#
loop_
_entity.id
_entity.type
_entity.pdbx_description
1 polymer ?
#
loop_
_entity_poly.entity_id
_entity_poly.type
_entity_poly.pdbx_seq_one_letter_code
_entity_poly.pdbx_strand_id
1 'polypeptide(L)'
;KFAGAETTYCIEAMMGDKRALQAGTSHYLGQNFAKAFDVKFQDTDNTEKYVYATSWGVSTRLIGALIMVHGDDKGLRLPPNIAPIQIVFVPILNPIL
;
A
#
# COMPACT_ATOMS: atom_id res chain seq x y z
N LYS A 1 18.45 2.30 -1.04
CA LYS A 1 17.86 3.57 -1.51
C LYS A 1 17.37 3.38 -2.94
N PHE A 2 16.17 3.83 -3.24
CA PHE A 2 15.62 3.79 -4.60
C PHE A 2 16.42 4.71 -5.53
N ALA A 3 16.83 4.18 -6.70
CA ALA A 3 17.61 4.94 -7.66
C ALA A 3 16.82 6.16 -8.16
N GLY A 4 17.44 7.35 -8.11
CA GLY A 4 16.80 8.61 -8.46
C GLY A 4 16.01 9.29 -7.35
N ALA A 5 15.76 8.63 -6.21
CA ALA A 5 15.15 9.27 -5.05
C ALA A 5 16.20 10.02 -4.21
N GLU A 6 15.83 11.20 -3.72
CA GLU A 6 16.61 11.91 -2.72
C GLU A 6 16.43 11.27 -1.35
N THR A 7 15.18 10.94 -0.99
CA THR A 7 14.85 10.29 0.27
C THR A 7 13.85 9.17 0.04
N THR A 8 13.99 8.07 0.79
CA THR A 8 13.07 6.92 0.77
C THR A 8 12.65 6.59 2.19
N TYR A 9 11.35 6.45 2.38
CA TYR A 9 10.73 5.94 3.60
C TYR A 9 10.11 4.58 3.31
N CYS A 10 10.23 3.66 4.27
CA CYS A 10 9.60 2.34 4.20
C CYS A 10 8.71 2.12 5.41
N ILE A 11 7.60 1.46 5.18
CA ILE A 11 6.76 0.91 6.25
C ILE A 11 7.05 -0.58 6.30
N GLU A 12 7.45 -1.06 7.46
CA GLU A 12 7.72 -2.48 7.69
C GLU A 12 6.82 -3.00 8.81
N ALA A 13 6.24 -4.18 8.60
CA ALA A 13 5.43 -4.86 9.59
C ALA A 13 6.22 -6.03 10.19
N MET A 14 6.26 -6.13 11.52
CA MET A 14 6.87 -7.26 12.20
C MET A 14 5.96 -8.48 12.12
N MET A 15 6.49 -9.58 11.57
CA MET A 15 5.79 -10.86 11.50
C MET A 15 5.99 -11.69 12.76
N GLY A 16 5.19 -12.74 12.93
CA GLY A 16 5.26 -13.61 14.10
C GLY A 16 6.60 -14.32 14.29
N ASP A 17 7.35 -14.55 13.23
CA ASP A 17 8.69 -15.12 13.23
C ASP A 17 9.80 -14.07 13.49
N LYS A 18 9.41 -12.86 13.87
CA LYS A 18 10.30 -11.71 14.15
C LYS A 18 11.05 -11.18 12.91
N ARG A 19 10.61 -11.52 11.72
CA ARG A 19 11.11 -10.92 10.50
C ARG A 19 10.25 -9.72 10.11
N ALA A 20 10.89 -8.67 9.62
CA ALA A 20 10.20 -7.52 9.09
C ALA A 20 9.77 -7.79 7.64
N LEU A 21 8.51 -7.47 7.33
CA LEU A 21 7.98 -7.52 5.98
C LEU A 21 7.73 -6.10 5.50
N GLN A 22 8.35 -5.75 4.37
CA GLN A 22 8.14 -4.45 3.76
C GLN A 22 6.70 -4.33 3.25
N ALA A 23 5.95 -3.38 3.81
CA ALA A 23 4.52 -3.19 3.54
C ALA A 23 4.25 -2.05 2.55
N GLY A 24 5.13 -1.05 2.51
CA GLY A 24 4.97 0.07 1.60
C GLY A 24 6.21 0.95 1.54
N THR A 25 6.30 1.76 0.50
CA THR A 25 7.38 2.74 0.33
C THR A 25 6.85 4.09 -0.10
N SER A 26 7.59 5.13 0.28
CA SER A 26 7.38 6.49 -0.19
C SER A 26 8.74 7.09 -0.55
N HIS A 27 8.83 7.66 -1.74
CA HIS A 27 10.05 8.24 -2.27
C HIS A 27 9.84 9.72 -2.53
N TYR A 28 10.74 10.55 -2.04
CA TYR A 28 10.87 11.91 -2.50
C TYR A 28 11.89 11.94 -3.65
N LEU A 29 11.43 12.27 -4.83
CA LEU A 29 12.23 12.22 -6.06
C LEU A 29 12.91 13.55 -6.37
N GLY A 30 12.54 14.63 -5.66
CA GLY A 30 12.96 15.96 -6.01
C GLY A 30 12.62 16.29 -7.46
N GLN A 31 13.59 16.77 -8.22
CA GLN A 31 13.44 17.06 -9.65
C GLN A 31 14.18 16.06 -10.56
N ASN A 32 14.70 14.97 -10.01
CA ASN A 32 15.58 14.07 -10.75
C ASN A 32 14.90 13.44 -11.96
N PHE A 33 13.70 12.88 -11.76
CA PHE A 33 12.93 12.32 -12.86
C PHE A 33 12.33 13.39 -13.77
N ALA A 34 11.92 14.53 -13.21
CA ALA A 34 11.40 15.64 -13.99
C ALA A 34 12.42 16.16 -15.00
N LYS A 35 13.70 16.27 -14.60
CA LYS A 35 14.78 16.65 -15.49
C LYS A 35 15.08 15.59 -16.54
N ALA A 36 15.04 14.31 -16.16
CA ALA A 36 15.31 13.21 -17.08
C ALA A 36 14.21 13.05 -18.16
N PHE A 37 12.96 13.32 -17.82
CA PHE A 37 11.81 13.20 -18.71
C PHE A 37 11.30 14.54 -19.24
N ASP A 38 11.98 15.63 -18.93
CA ASP A 38 11.64 17.01 -19.31
C ASP A 38 10.20 17.41 -18.89
N VAL A 39 9.82 17.07 -17.68
CA VAL A 39 8.50 17.39 -17.11
C VAL A 39 8.54 18.74 -16.42
N LYS A 40 7.88 19.71 -17.03
CA LYS A 40 7.85 21.10 -16.56
C LYS A 40 6.42 21.58 -16.32
N PHE A 41 6.31 22.66 -15.59
CA PHE A 41 5.08 23.41 -15.43
C PHE A 41 5.37 24.90 -15.57
N GLN A 42 4.36 25.66 -15.95
CA GLN A 42 4.43 27.12 -15.96
C GLN A 42 4.08 27.64 -14.56
N ASP A 43 5.01 28.32 -13.94
CA ASP A 43 4.82 28.93 -12.62
C ASP A 43 4.08 30.28 -12.73
N THR A 44 3.64 30.80 -11.61
CA THR A 44 2.92 32.08 -11.51
C THR A 44 3.67 33.29 -12.06
N ASP A 45 4.99 33.19 -12.13
CA ASP A 45 5.88 34.20 -12.73
C ASP A 45 6.04 34.05 -14.26
N ASN A 46 5.24 33.18 -14.89
CA ASN A 46 5.30 32.81 -16.30
C ASN A 46 6.63 32.18 -16.76
N THR A 47 7.43 31.65 -15.84
CA THR A 47 8.62 30.87 -16.16
C THR A 47 8.31 29.36 -16.12
N GLU A 48 8.99 28.61 -16.98
CA GLU A 48 8.95 27.15 -16.92
C GLU A 48 9.90 26.62 -15.84
N LYS A 49 9.39 25.74 -14.99
CA LYS A 49 10.17 25.09 -13.93
C LYS A 49 9.95 23.59 -13.95
N TYR A 50 10.96 22.80 -13.59
CA TYR A 50 10.80 21.37 -13.40
C TYR A 50 9.95 21.07 -12.15
N VAL A 51 9.07 20.09 -12.27
CA VAL A 51 8.23 19.65 -11.16
C VAL A 51 9.04 18.94 -10.07
N TYR A 52 8.62 19.11 -8.83
CA TYR A 52 9.01 18.22 -7.74
C TYR A 52 8.03 17.06 -7.68
N ALA A 53 8.54 15.85 -7.48
CA ALA A 53 7.72 14.66 -7.52
C ALA A 53 7.93 13.77 -6.29
N THR A 54 6.86 13.09 -5.90
CA THR A 54 6.87 11.97 -4.97
C THR A 54 6.34 10.73 -5.65
N SER A 55 6.82 9.57 -5.21
CA SER A 55 6.31 8.28 -5.65
C SER A 55 6.13 7.40 -4.43
N TRP A 56 4.95 6.78 -4.30
CA TRP A 56 4.65 5.91 -3.19
C TRP A 56 3.72 4.80 -3.65
N GLY A 57 3.81 3.68 -2.97
CA GLY A 57 3.02 2.54 -3.36
C GLY A 57 3.06 1.38 -2.39
N VAL A 58 2.09 0.53 -2.59
CA VAL A 58 1.95 -0.78 -1.98
C VAL A 58 1.74 -1.81 -3.08
N SER A 59 1.95 -3.07 -2.76
CA SER A 59 1.75 -4.16 -3.71
C SER A 59 0.83 -5.23 -3.12
N THR A 60 0.49 -6.23 -3.92
CA THR A 60 -0.26 -7.43 -3.50
C THR A 60 0.44 -8.23 -2.39
N ARG A 61 1.70 -7.92 -2.06
CA ARG A 61 2.39 -8.43 -0.86
C ARG A 61 1.57 -8.20 0.41
N LEU A 62 0.77 -7.12 0.48
CA LEU A 62 -0.10 -6.86 1.63
C LEU A 62 -1.15 -7.95 1.85
N ILE A 63 -1.61 -8.61 0.80
CA ILE A 63 -2.52 -9.77 0.92
C ILE A 63 -1.78 -10.91 1.61
N GLY A 64 -0.54 -11.20 1.22
CA GLY A 64 0.30 -12.18 1.89
C GLY A 64 0.55 -11.84 3.36
N ALA A 65 0.82 -10.57 3.66
CA ALA A 65 0.98 -10.09 5.03
C ALA A 65 -0.29 -10.30 5.87
N LEU A 66 -1.45 -10.00 5.30
CA LEU A 66 -2.74 -10.20 5.94
C LEU A 66 -2.97 -11.68 6.29
N ILE A 67 -2.68 -12.57 5.36
CA ILE A 67 -2.80 -14.03 5.56
C ILE A 67 -1.84 -14.50 6.67
N MET A 68 -0.59 -14.07 6.64
CA MET A 68 0.41 -14.46 7.64
C MET A 68 0.08 -13.97 9.05
N VAL A 69 -0.56 -12.82 9.16
CA VAL A 69 -0.90 -12.22 10.48
C VAL A 69 -2.25 -12.74 11.00
N HIS A 70 -3.23 -12.93 10.12
CA HIS A 70 -4.63 -13.20 10.51
C HIS A 70 -5.13 -14.58 10.06
N GLY A 71 -4.34 -15.33 9.30
CA GLY A 71 -4.66 -16.69 8.90
C GLY A 71 -4.28 -17.73 9.96
N ASP A 72 -4.94 -18.88 9.89
CA ASP A 72 -4.59 -20.11 10.61
C ASP A 72 -4.85 -21.33 9.70
N ASP A 73 -4.67 -22.53 10.25
CA ASP A 73 -4.87 -23.79 9.49
C ASP A 73 -6.33 -24.00 9.02
N LYS A 74 -7.28 -23.23 9.53
CA LYS A 74 -8.69 -23.27 9.15
C LYS A 74 -9.07 -22.23 8.12
N GLY A 75 -8.20 -21.26 7.87
CA GLY A 75 -8.41 -20.21 6.89
C GLY A 75 -8.06 -18.81 7.38
N LEU A 76 -8.46 -17.83 6.59
CA LEU A 76 -8.21 -16.41 6.86
C LEU A 76 -9.32 -15.83 7.73
N ARG A 77 -8.91 -15.18 8.82
CA ARG A 77 -9.80 -14.40 9.69
C ARG A 77 -9.55 -12.91 9.43
N LEU A 78 -10.48 -12.27 8.74
CA LEU A 78 -10.37 -10.84 8.45
C LEU A 78 -10.76 -10.03 9.69
N PRO A 79 -9.96 -9.04 10.10
CA PRO A 79 -10.37 -8.07 11.10
C PRO A 79 -11.65 -7.33 10.65
N PRO A 80 -12.56 -6.99 11.57
CA PRO A 80 -13.82 -6.31 11.21
C PRO A 80 -13.63 -5.02 10.42
N ASN A 81 -12.56 -4.28 10.70
CA ASN A 81 -12.27 -3.03 10.00
C ASN A 81 -11.88 -3.20 8.52
N ILE A 82 -11.50 -4.42 8.12
CA ILE A 82 -11.08 -4.73 6.74
C ILE A 82 -12.14 -5.59 6.05
N ALA A 83 -12.89 -6.40 6.80
CA ALA A 83 -13.90 -7.26 6.25
C ALA A 83 -15.02 -6.43 5.57
N PRO A 84 -15.33 -6.69 4.29
CA PRO A 84 -16.42 -5.99 3.60
C PRO A 84 -17.78 -6.34 4.17
N ILE A 85 -17.90 -7.53 4.77
CA ILE A 85 -19.10 -8.02 5.46
C ILE A 85 -18.66 -8.55 6.82
N GLN A 86 -19.14 -7.95 7.91
CA GLN A 86 -18.76 -8.33 9.27
C GLN A 86 -19.62 -9.45 9.83
N ILE A 87 -20.89 -9.52 9.42
CA ILE A 87 -21.86 -10.49 9.94
C ILE A 87 -22.69 -11.02 8.77
N VAL A 88 -22.84 -12.34 8.70
CA VAL A 88 -23.70 -13.01 7.73
C VAL A 88 -24.73 -13.85 8.49
N PHE A 89 -26.02 -13.61 8.20
CA PHE A 89 -27.11 -14.45 8.69
C PHE A 89 -27.43 -15.53 7.67
N VAL A 90 -27.32 -16.78 8.06
CA VAL A 90 -27.71 -17.91 7.24
C VAL A 90 -29.00 -18.54 7.83
N PRO A 91 -30.19 -18.23 7.30
CA PRO A 91 -31.41 -18.79 7.82
C PRO A 91 -31.51 -20.27 7.43
N ILE A 92 -31.87 -21.13 8.39
CA ILE A 92 -32.24 -22.51 8.15
C ILE A 92 -33.77 -22.56 8.15
N LEU A 93 -34.33 -22.60 6.97
CA LEU A 93 -35.77 -22.66 6.80
C LEU A 93 -36.21 -24.13 6.81
N ASN A 94 -37.03 -24.51 7.79
CA ASN A 94 -37.73 -25.77 7.72
C ASN A 94 -38.90 -25.62 6.74
N PRO A 95 -39.08 -26.53 5.76
CA PRO A 95 -40.28 -26.52 4.97
C PRO A 95 -41.47 -26.74 5.91
N ILE A 96 -42.37 -25.77 5.95
CA ILE A 96 -43.65 -25.95 6.63
C ILE A 96 -44.41 -26.99 5.80
N LEU A 97 -44.66 -28.14 6.41
CA LEU A 97 -45.53 -29.18 5.85
C LEU A 97 -46.95 -28.66 5.67
#